data_a2baeb494aa7c449235aa71842c48bd2
#
_entry.id   a2baeb494aa7c449235aa71842c48bd2
#
_cell.length_a   1.000
_cell.length_b   1.000
_cell.length_c   1.000
_cell.angle_alpha   90.00
_cell.angle_beta   90.00
_cell.angle_gamma   90.00
#
_symmetry.space_group_name_H-M   'P 1'
#
loop_
_entity.id
_entity.type
_entity.pdbx_description
1 polymer ?
#
loop_
_entity_poly.entity_id
_entity_poly.type
_entity_poly.pdbx_seq_one_letter_code
_entity_poly.pdbx_strand_id
1 'polypeptide(L)'
;MLAEAGVLDGRVLAAHSIWLSPADLDVYAAHDVAVAHCPQSNAKLASGVAPLTDLLARGIRVGLGTDGPASNNDLDLWEEVRLAALLARLRTGDPAALSATAALDLATRGAGRALGRSDLGVLAPGAPADLVAMRLDDPAFVPLLDDAMLLEHLVWSASSRLVTDVWVAGRQVVRAGECLTVDVDEARAQVHQRARRLADGT
;
A
#
# COMPACT_ATOMS: atom_id res chain seq x y z
N MET A 1 -13.91 -6.63 -24.02
CA MET A 1 -14.92 -7.31 -23.15
C MET A 1 -15.44 -6.39 -22.02
N LEU A 2 -14.66 -6.04 -20.95
CA LEU A 2 -15.21 -5.21 -19.84
C LEU A 2 -15.62 -3.81 -20.31
N ALA A 3 -14.83 -3.17 -21.16
CA ALA A 3 -15.15 -1.86 -21.73
C ALA A 3 -16.41 -1.93 -22.61
N GLU A 4 -16.52 -2.92 -23.49
CA GLU A 4 -17.69 -3.13 -24.35
C GLU A 4 -18.96 -3.43 -23.55
N ALA A 5 -18.82 -4.03 -22.37
CA ALA A 5 -19.92 -4.30 -21.44
C ALA A 5 -20.29 -3.07 -20.58
N GLY A 6 -19.63 -1.92 -20.77
CA GLY A 6 -19.87 -0.70 -19.98
C GLY A 6 -19.41 -0.77 -18.54
N VAL A 7 -18.66 -1.80 -18.13
CA VAL A 7 -18.19 -1.96 -16.75
C VAL A 7 -17.18 -0.87 -16.36
N LEU A 8 -16.48 -0.30 -17.36
CA LEU A 8 -15.46 0.71 -17.15
C LEU A 8 -15.98 2.16 -17.32
N ASP A 9 -17.28 2.37 -17.52
CA ASP A 9 -17.85 3.70 -17.76
C ASP A 9 -18.04 4.55 -16.48
N GLY A 10 -17.78 3.96 -15.32
CA GLY A 10 -17.81 4.62 -14.01
C GLY A 10 -16.43 4.74 -13.37
N ARG A 11 -16.43 5.13 -12.09
CA ARG A 11 -15.19 5.09 -11.30
C ARG A 11 -14.84 3.65 -10.96
N VAL A 12 -13.75 3.15 -11.51
CA VAL A 12 -13.28 1.79 -11.28
C VAL A 12 -11.94 1.81 -10.53
N LEU A 13 -11.86 1.03 -9.47
CA LEU A 13 -10.62 0.67 -8.79
C LEU A 13 -10.40 -0.83 -8.98
N ALA A 14 -9.45 -1.19 -9.83
CA ALA A 14 -9.11 -2.57 -10.14
C ALA A 14 -8.03 -3.09 -9.20
N ALA A 15 -8.31 -4.14 -8.44
CA ALA A 15 -7.31 -4.78 -7.60
C ALA A 15 -6.32 -5.61 -8.45
N HIS A 16 -5.09 -5.77 -7.95
CA HIS A 16 -4.01 -6.60 -8.49
C HIS A 16 -3.51 -6.24 -9.89
N SER A 17 -4.35 -6.29 -10.90
CA SER A 17 -4.04 -5.90 -12.29
C SER A 17 -2.75 -6.51 -12.85
N ILE A 18 -2.56 -7.82 -12.65
CA ILE A 18 -1.29 -8.53 -12.89
C ILE A 18 -1.09 -8.83 -14.38
N TRP A 19 -2.12 -9.40 -15.01
CA TRP A 19 -2.06 -9.95 -16.36
C TRP A 19 -2.69 -8.99 -17.38
N LEU A 20 -2.11 -7.79 -17.48
CA LEU A 20 -2.55 -6.79 -18.46
C LEU A 20 -1.61 -6.80 -19.67
N SER A 21 -2.19 -6.90 -20.85
CA SER A 21 -1.48 -6.64 -22.11
C SER A 21 -1.28 -5.14 -22.32
N PRO A 22 -0.39 -4.71 -23.25
CA PRO A 22 -0.29 -3.30 -23.61
C PRO A 22 -1.64 -2.67 -24.05
N ALA A 23 -2.50 -3.43 -24.75
CA ALA A 23 -3.82 -2.98 -25.15
C ALA A 23 -4.76 -2.81 -23.94
N ASP A 24 -4.69 -3.68 -22.93
CA ASP A 24 -5.47 -3.54 -21.70
C ASP A 24 -5.04 -2.31 -20.90
N LEU A 25 -3.74 -2.00 -20.87
CA LEU A 25 -3.23 -0.78 -20.25
C LEU A 25 -3.74 0.48 -20.94
N ASP A 26 -3.81 0.47 -22.27
CA ASP A 26 -4.36 1.59 -23.05
C ASP A 26 -5.87 1.76 -22.79
N VAL A 27 -6.62 0.66 -22.64
CA VAL A 27 -8.04 0.68 -22.22
C VAL A 27 -8.16 1.25 -20.79
N TYR A 28 -7.32 0.84 -19.85
CA TYR A 28 -7.34 1.38 -18.48
C TYR A 28 -7.11 2.89 -18.47
N ALA A 29 -6.13 3.37 -19.24
CA ALA A 29 -5.85 4.79 -19.37
C ALA A 29 -7.03 5.57 -19.99
N ALA A 30 -7.63 5.02 -21.06
CA ALA A 30 -8.76 5.66 -21.75
C ALA A 30 -10.02 5.77 -20.87
N HIS A 31 -10.26 4.80 -19.98
CA HIS A 31 -11.41 4.76 -19.07
C HIS A 31 -11.12 5.29 -17.67
N ASP A 32 -9.97 5.91 -17.45
CA ASP A 32 -9.55 6.44 -16.12
C ASP A 32 -9.63 5.40 -14.99
N VAL A 33 -9.32 4.13 -15.28
CA VAL A 33 -9.30 3.07 -14.29
C VAL A 33 -8.15 3.30 -13.34
N ALA A 34 -8.41 3.23 -12.04
CA ALA A 34 -7.37 3.23 -11.01
C ALA A 34 -7.02 1.80 -10.59
N VAL A 35 -5.82 1.60 -10.04
CA VAL A 35 -5.34 0.29 -9.61
C VAL A 35 -4.99 0.29 -8.12
N ALA A 36 -5.47 -0.73 -7.40
CA ALA A 36 -4.99 -1.10 -6.08
C ALA A 36 -3.95 -2.24 -6.24
N HIS A 37 -2.67 -1.89 -6.21
CA HIS A 37 -1.59 -2.85 -6.34
C HIS A 37 -1.31 -3.54 -5.01
N CYS A 38 -1.38 -4.87 -4.98
CA CYS A 38 -1.22 -5.70 -3.78
C CYS A 38 -0.04 -6.68 -3.97
N PRO A 39 1.21 -6.20 -3.96
CA PRO A 39 2.37 -7.01 -4.35
C PRO A 39 2.60 -8.21 -3.44
N GLN A 40 2.38 -8.11 -2.13
CA GLN A 40 2.59 -9.24 -1.20
C GLN A 40 1.57 -10.35 -1.42
N SER A 41 0.29 -10.00 -1.58
CA SER A 41 -0.75 -10.95 -1.95
C SER A 41 -0.44 -11.65 -3.27
N ASN A 42 -0.05 -10.88 -4.29
CA ASN A 42 0.33 -11.43 -5.59
C ASN A 42 1.50 -12.41 -5.49
N ALA A 43 2.53 -12.07 -4.72
CA ALA A 43 3.71 -12.91 -4.51
C ALA A 43 3.37 -14.16 -3.69
N LYS A 44 2.62 -14.02 -2.60
CA LYS A 44 2.23 -15.13 -1.72
C LYS A 44 1.41 -16.18 -2.46
N LEU A 45 0.48 -15.75 -3.32
CA LEU A 45 -0.38 -16.65 -4.09
C LEU A 45 0.24 -17.07 -5.43
N ALA A 46 1.50 -16.68 -5.71
CA ALA A 46 2.18 -16.93 -6.98
C ALA A 46 1.37 -16.46 -8.21
N SER A 47 0.58 -15.40 -8.05
CA SER A 47 -0.31 -14.90 -9.11
C SER A 47 0.45 -14.15 -10.21
N GLY A 48 1.69 -13.72 -9.94
CA GLY A 48 2.55 -13.00 -10.88
C GLY A 48 2.91 -11.59 -10.41
N VAL A 49 3.61 -10.84 -11.26
CA VAL A 49 4.07 -9.48 -10.98
C VAL A 49 3.34 -8.49 -11.88
N ALA A 50 2.60 -7.56 -11.29
CA ALA A 50 1.89 -6.53 -12.03
C ALA A 50 2.84 -5.60 -12.80
N PRO A 51 2.43 -5.07 -13.97
CA PRO A 51 3.25 -4.17 -14.79
C PRO A 51 3.24 -2.73 -14.22
N LEU A 52 3.70 -2.57 -12.97
CA LEU A 52 3.60 -1.31 -12.21
C LEU A 52 4.22 -0.13 -12.97
N THR A 53 5.42 -0.31 -13.53
CA THR A 53 6.11 0.74 -14.29
C THR A 53 5.35 1.13 -15.55
N ASP A 54 4.72 0.16 -16.22
CA ASP A 54 3.94 0.41 -17.43
C ASP A 54 2.62 1.13 -17.11
N LEU A 55 1.99 0.80 -15.96
CA LEU A 55 0.83 1.51 -15.42
C LEU A 55 1.15 2.98 -15.16
N LEU A 56 2.23 3.23 -14.43
CA LEU A 56 2.68 4.58 -14.08
C LEU A 56 3.09 5.40 -15.32
N ALA A 57 3.79 4.77 -16.28
CA ALA A 57 4.20 5.43 -17.53
C ALA A 57 3.00 5.89 -18.39
N ARG A 58 1.83 5.25 -18.24
CA ARG A 58 0.58 5.65 -18.91
C ARG A 58 -0.26 6.63 -18.10
N GLY A 59 0.25 7.09 -16.96
CA GLY A 59 -0.49 7.99 -16.07
C GLY A 59 -1.66 7.33 -15.33
N ILE A 60 -1.75 6.00 -15.34
CA ILE A 60 -2.77 5.27 -14.60
C ILE A 60 -2.54 5.48 -13.10
N ARG A 61 -3.60 5.84 -12.39
CA ARG A 61 -3.54 6.09 -10.95
C ARG A 61 -3.38 4.78 -10.22
N VAL A 62 -2.30 4.66 -9.45
CA VAL A 62 -2.00 3.45 -8.67
C VAL A 62 -1.86 3.83 -7.20
N GLY A 63 -2.49 3.05 -6.33
CA GLY A 63 -2.25 3.03 -4.90
C GLY A 63 -1.86 1.63 -4.45
N LEU A 64 -1.23 1.51 -3.29
CA LEU A 64 -0.93 0.22 -2.67
C LEU A 64 -2.09 -0.25 -1.81
N GLY A 65 -2.25 -1.56 -1.73
CA GLY A 65 -3.16 -2.24 -0.84
C GLY A 65 -2.57 -3.55 -0.35
N THR A 66 -2.98 -3.98 0.83
CA THR A 66 -2.51 -5.24 1.43
C THR A 66 -3.31 -6.45 0.96
N ASP A 67 -4.51 -6.23 0.36
CA ASP A 67 -5.52 -7.27 0.21
C ASP A 67 -6.00 -7.79 1.58
N GLY A 68 -6.61 -8.95 1.66
CA GLY A 68 -7.15 -9.51 2.89
C GLY A 68 -6.14 -10.35 3.69
N PRO A 69 -6.43 -10.64 4.98
CA PRO A 69 -5.54 -11.41 5.85
C PRO A 69 -5.20 -12.81 5.32
N ALA A 70 -6.08 -13.43 4.54
CA ALA A 70 -5.85 -14.76 3.97
C ALA A 70 -4.70 -14.76 2.95
N SER A 71 -4.55 -13.69 2.20
CA SER A 71 -3.55 -13.54 1.14
C SER A 71 -2.34 -12.69 1.54
N ASN A 72 -2.39 -11.97 2.69
CA ASN A 72 -1.32 -11.10 3.14
C ASN A 72 -0.76 -11.51 4.51
N ASN A 73 -1.59 -11.84 5.49
CA ASN A 73 -1.35 -12.16 6.90
C ASN A 73 -1.32 -10.96 7.85
N ASP A 74 -0.34 -10.06 7.73
CA ASP A 74 -0.09 -9.00 8.71
C ASP A 74 -0.69 -7.64 8.34
N LEU A 75 -1.10 -7.46 7.07
CA LEU A 75 -1.67 -6.22 6.53
C LEU A 75 -0.73 -5.01 6.69
N ASP A 76 0.60 -5.25 6.63
CA ASP A 76 1.62 -4.22 6.76
C ASP A 76 1.83 -3.47 5.43
N LEU A 77 1.26 -2.27 5.32
CA LEU A 77 1.43 -1.43 4.13
C LEU A 77 2.88 -0.98 3.93
N TRP A 78 3.72 -0.98 4.97
CA TRP A 78 5.16 -0.66 4.85
C TRP A 78 5.91 -1.72 4.04
N GLU A 79 5.54 -2.98 4.23
CA GLU A 79 6.09 -4.09 3.44
C GLU A 79 5.66 -4.01 1.98
N GLU A 80 4.41 -3.61 1.73
CA GLU A 80 3.92 -3.39 0.35
C GLU A 80 4.72 -2.32 -0.39
N VAL A 81 5.07 -1.20 0.28
CA VAL A 81 5.92 -0.15 -0.31
C VAL A 81 7.25 -0.70 -0.78
N ARG A 82 7.94 -1.45 0.08
CA ARG A 82 9.24 -2.06 -0.24
C ARG A 82 9.12 -3.10 -1.35
N LEU A 83 8.15 -3.98 -1.22
CA LEU A 83 7.97 -5.08 -2.17
C LEU A 83 7.56 -4.57 -3.56
N ALA A 84 6.73 -3.54 -3.65
CA ALA A 84 6.39 -2.90 -4.92
C ALA A 84 7.65 -2.41 -5.65
N ALA A 85 8.57 -1.75 -4.92
CA ALA A 85 9.82 -1.27 -5.49
C ALA A 85 10.74 -2.42 -5.93
N LEU A 86 10.89 -3.46 -5.11
CA LEU A 86 11.73 -4.62 -5.44
C LEU A 86 11.20 -5.38 -6.65
N LEU A 87 9.89 -5.64 -6.72
CA LEU A 87 9.28 -6.35 -7.84
C LEU A 87 9.31 -5.54 -9.13
N ALA A 88 9.14 -4.21 -9.07
CA ALA A 88 9.30 -3.34 -10.23
C ALA A 88 10.70 -3.46 -10.82
N ARG A 89 11.75 -3.43 -9.98
CA ARG A 89 13.14 -3.59 -10.39
C ARG A 89 13.42 -4.97 -10.99
N LEU A 90 12.95 -6.04 -10.33
CA LEU A 90 13.12 -7.40 -10.85
C LEU A 90 12.41 -7.60 -12.19
N ARG A 91 11.21 -7.05 -12.35
CA ARG A 91 10.44 -7.16 -13.59
C ARG A 91 11.11 -6.46 -14.77
N THR A 92 11.67 -5.28 -14.52
CA THR A 92 12.29 -4.44 -15.57
C THR A 92 13.77 -4.74 -15.82
N GLY A 93 14.46 -5.36 -14.86
CA GLY A 93 15.91 -5.50 -14.86
C GLY A 93 16.64 -4.17 -14.62
N ASP A 94 15.93 -3.13 -14.18
CA ASP A 94 16.47 -1.80 -13.91
C ASP A 94 16.47 -1.51 -12.40
N PRO A 95 17.64 -1.31 -11.76
CA PRO A 95 17.73 -1.00 -10.34
C PRO A 95 17.15 0.38 -9.98
N ALA A 96 16.85 1.23 -10.94
CA ALA A 96 16.25 2.55 -10.76
C ALA A 96 14.74 2.61 -11.10
N ALA A 97 14.12 1.49 -11.46
CA ALA A 97 12.75 1.43 -11.99
C ALA A 97 11.67 2.11 -11.11
N LEU A 98 11.83 2.10 -9.81
CA LEU A 98 10.95 2.81 -8.87
C LEU A 98 11.81 3.36 -7.73
N SER A 99 11.86 4.69 -7.60
CA SER A 99 12.57 5.36 -6.51
C SER A 99 11.84 5.20 -5.19
N ALA A 100 12.54 5.38 -4.06
CA ALA A 100 11.95 5.38 -2.73
C ALA A 100 10.79 6.40 -2.61
N THR A 101 11.01 7.61 -3.12
CA THR A 101 9.97 8.65 -3.14
C THR A 101 8.73 8.22 -3.91
N ALA A 102 8.91 7.61 -5.10
CA ALA A 102 7.79 7.12 -5.90
C ALA A 102 7.05 5.96 -5.21
N ALA A 103 7.77 5.06 -4.54
CA ALA A 103 7.17 3.97 -3.79
C ALA A 103 6.33 4.48 -2.60
N LEU A 104 6.83 5.47 -1.84
CA LEU A 104 6.08 6.13 -0.77
C LEU A 104 4.87 6.90 -1.29
N ASP A 105 4.97 7.54 -2.47
CA ASP A 105 3.84 8.22 -3.09
C ASP A 105 2.68 7.25 -3.36
N LEU A 106 2.96 6.01 -3.78
CA LEU A 106 1.93 4.98 -4.00
C LEU A 106 1.14 4.64 -2.72
N ALA A 107 1.76 4.73 -1.55
CA ALA A 107 1.09 4.48 -0.26
C ALA A 107 0.41 5.74 0.33
N THR A 108 0.65 6.91 -0.24
CA THR A 108 0.17 8.20 0.26
C THR A 108 -0.66 8.93 -0.78
N ARG A 109 -0.12 9.95 -1.44
CA ARG A 109 -0.83 10.74 -2.46
C ARG A 109 -1.32 9.91 -3.65
N GLY A 110 -0.54 8.91 -4.07
CA GLY A 110 -0.92 7.98 -5.13
C GLY A 110 -2.19 7.21 -4.76
N ALA A 111 -2.24 6.68 -3.53
CA ALA A 111 -3.43 6.00 -3.01
C ALA A 111 -4.63 6.96 -2.95
N GLY A 112 -4.45 8.17 -2.44
CA GLY A 112 -5.49 9.21 -2.45
C GLY A 112 -6.04 9.47 -3.86
N ARG A 113 -5.15 9.66 -4.85
CA ARG A 113 -5.56 9.85 -6.26
C ARG A 113 -6.27 8.63 -6.83
N ALA A 114 -5.82 7.40 -6.51
CA ALA A 114 -6.48 6.18 -6.94
C ALA A 114 -7.91 6.06 -6.38
N LEU A 115 -8.11 6.51 -5.14
CA LEU A 115 -9.42 6.61 -4.50
C LEU A 115 -10.24 7.83 -4.99
N GLY A 116 -9.69 8.68 -5.87
CA GLY A 116 -10.30 9.93 -6.31
C GLY A 116 -10.44 10.96 -5.18
N ARG A 117 -9.56 10.92 -4.20
CA ARG A 117 -9.48 11.80 -3.03
C ARG A 117 -8.11 12.48 -3.01
N SER A 118 -7.99 13.59 -3.73
CA SER A 118 -6.73 14.36 -3.80
C SER A 118 -6.38 15.10 -2.50
N ASP A 119 -7.30 15.15 -1.56
CA ASP A 119 -7.13 15.70 -0.21
C ASP A 119 -6.48 14.71 0.77
N LEU A 120 -6.35 13.43 0.39
CA LEU A 120 -5.70 12.39 1.20
C LEU A 120 -4.22 12.21 0.84
N GLY A 121 -3.44 11.75 1.81
CA GLY A 121 -2.02 11.45 1.66
C GLY A 121 -1.14 12.68 1.54
N VAL A 122 -1.62 13.84 1.99
CA VAL A 122 -0.91 15.12 1.98
C VAL A 122 -0.95 15.77 3.36
N LEU A 123 0.16 16.42 3.73
CA LEU A 123 0.25 17.28 4.92
C LEU A 123 0.11 18.73 4.47
N ALA A 124 -1.11 19.25 4.47
CA ALA A 124 -1.40 20.61 4.04
C ALA A 124 -2.54 21.21 4.86
N PRO A 125 -2.57 22.56 5.04
CA PRO A 125 -3.70 23.23 5.68
C PRO A 125 -5.02 22.92 4.94
N GLY A 126 -6.04 22.48 5.68
CA GLY A 126 -7.34 22.12 5.15
C GLY A 126 -7.47 20.65 4.69
N ALA A 127 -6.39 19.89 4.60
CA ALA A 127 -6.44 18.44 4.39
C ALA A 127 -6.84 17.71 5.69
N PRO A 128 -7.44 16.50 5.59
CA PRO A 128 -7.64 15.64 6.74
C PRO A 128 -6.32 15.38 7.48
N ALA A 129 -6.35 15.43 8.80
CA ALA A 129 -5.17 15.14 9.60
C ALA A 129 -4.99 13.63 9.77
N ASP A 130 -4.63 12.97 8.68
CA ASP A 130 -4.20 11.57 8.64
C ASP A 130 -2.68 11.54 8.76
N LEU A 131 -2.17 11.19 9.94
CA LEU A 131 -0.77 11.34 10.30
C LEU A 131 -0.23 10.04 10.87
N VAL A 132 1.00 9.72 10.50
CA VAL A 132 1.79 8.65 11.12
C VAL A 132 3.09 9.25 11.63
N ALA A 133 3.37 9.08 12.92
CA ALA A 133 4.65 9.45 13.51
C ALA A 133 5.49 8.17 13.74
N MET A 134 6.79 8.29 13.47
CA MET A 134 7.77 7.23 13.66
C MET A 134 8.95 7.72 14.47
N ARG A 135 9.54 6.85 15.28
CA ARG A 135 10.82 7.14 15.94
C ARG A 135 11.97 6.98 14.93
N LEU A 136 12.96 7.84 15.03
CA LEU A 136 14.15 7.85 14.16
C LEU A 136 15.44 7.45 14.90
N ASP A 137 15.35 7.08 16.16
CA ASP A 137 16.47 6.65 17.03
C ASP A 137 16.83 5.17 16.87
N ASP A 138 16.43 4.55 15.76
CA ASP A 138 16.66 3.15 15.44
C ASP A 138 17.85 3.00 14.47
N PRO A 139 18.65 1.92 14.56
CA PRO A 139 19.73 1.63 13.60
C PRO A 139 19.29 1.60 12.13
N ALA A 140 18.00 1.38 11.84
CA ALA A 140 17.45 1.44 10.49
C ALA A 140 17.63 2.82 9.82
N PHE A 141 17.90 3.87 10.60
CA PHE A 141 18.11 5.23 10.10
C PHE A 141 19.59 5.69 10.18
N VAL A 142 20.55 4.78 10.31
CA VAL A 142 21.97 5.13 10.44
C VAL A 142 22.74 4.72 9.20
N PRO A 143 23.50 5.66 8.57
CA PRO A 143 23.60 7.10 8.88
C PRO A 143 22.41 7.89 8.35
N LEU A 144 22.03 8.99 9.00
CA LEU A 144 21.02 9.93 8.53
C LEU A 144 21.66 11.31 8.38
N LEU A 145 21.96 11.73 7.15
CA LEU A 145 22.69 12.96 6.85
C LEU A 145 21.78 14.05 6.27
N ASP A 146 20.69 13.66 5.58
CA ASP A 146 19.76 14.57 4.93
C ASP A 146 18.36 13.94 4.74
N ASP A 147 17.42 14.75 4.27
CA ASP A 147 16.04 14.32 4.02
C ASP A 147 15.92 13.28 2.88
N ALA A 148 16.83 13.30 1.92
CA ALA A 148 16.82 12.30 0.84
C ALA A 148 17.17 10.91 1.40
N MET A 149 18.17 10.82 2.27
CA MET A 149 18.49 9.58 2.99
C MET A 149 17.35 9.12 3.90
N LEU A 150 16.60 10.04 4.50
CA LEU A 150 15.43 9.68 5.29
C LEU A 150 14.41 8.92 4.44
N LEU A 151 14.09 9.41 3.23
CA LEU A 151 13.14 8.75 2.33
C LEU A 151 13.65 7.37 1.89
N GLU A 152 14.94 7.23 1.62
CA GLU A 152 15.56 5.93 1.31
C GLU A 152 15.46 4.97 2.50
N HIS A 153 15.78 5.41 3.71
CA HIS A 153 15.66 4.60 4.91
C HIS A 153 14.21 4.17 5.20
N LEU A 154 13.26 5.08 5.01
CA LEU A 154 11.84 4.76 5.18
C LEU A 154 11.40 3.60 4.29
N VAL A 155 11.91 3.48 3.10
CA VAL A 155 11.55 2.39 2.17
C VAL A 155 12.40 1.15 2.38
N TRP A 156 13.74 1.30 2.50
CA TRP A 156 14.63 0.15 2.42
C TRP A 156 14.95 -0.49 3.77
N SER A 157 14.89 0.27 4.86
CA SER A 157 15.34 -0.20 6.19
C SER A 157 14.26 -0.17 7.25
N ALA A 158 13.40 0.86 7.26
CA ALA A 158 12.37 1.04 8.27
C ALA A 158 11.27 -0.04 8.20
N SER A 159 10.50 -0.16 9.26
CA SER A 159 9.32 -1.03 9.34
C SER A 159 8.19 -0.34 10.12
N SER A 160 6.98 -0.83 9.98
CA SER A 160 5.81 -0.37 10.74
C SER A 160 5.98 -0.45 12.25
N ARG A 161 6.88 -1.29 12.75
CA ARG A 161 7.21 -1.41 14.19
C ARG A 161 7.83 -0.14 14.79
N LEU A 162 8.30 0.77 13.94
CA LEU A 162 8.84 2.06 14.35
C LEU A 162 7.77 3.14 14.49
N VAL A 163 6.53 2.86 14.09
CA VAL A 163 5.39 3.75 14.26
C VAL A 163 5.06 3.91 15.75
N THR A 164 5.01 5.14 16.21
CA THR A 164 4.67 5.47 17.59
C THR A 164 3.25 5.97 17.73
N ASP A 165 2.80 6.81 16.81
CA ASP A 165 1.51 7.45 16.92
C ASP A 165 0.81 7.51 15.55
N VAL A 166 -0.52 7.38 15.55
CA VAL A 166 -1.35 7.46 14.35
C VAL A 166 -2.59 8.30 14.63
N TRP A 167 -2.89 9.22 13.71
CA TRP A 167 -4.14 9.99 13.69
C TRP A 167 -4.89 9.72 12.41
N VAL A 168 -6.20 9.60 12.51
CA VAL A 168 -7.13 9.48 11.39
C VAL A 168 -8.18 10.58 11.53
N ALA A 169 -8.26 11.44 10.52
CA ALA A 169 -9.13 12.62 10.53
C ALA A 169 -8.97 13.46 11.83
N GLY A 170 -7.74 13.60 12.31
CA GLY A 170 -7.41 14.34 13.54
C GLY A 170 -7.64 13.59 14.84
N ARG A 171 -8.26 12.41 14.81
CA ARG A 171 -8.43 11.56 15.99
C ARG A 171 -7.21 10.65 16.17
N GLN A 172 -6.56 10.74 17.31
CA GLN A 172 -5.48 9.81 17.63
C GLN A 172 -6.05 8.40 17.87
N VAL A 173 -5.55 7.41 17.12
CA VAL A 173 -5.98 6.02 17.17
C VAL A 173 -4.87 5.08 17.66
N VAL A 174 -3.61 5.52 17.59
CA VAL A 174 -2.45 4.86 18.20
C VAL A 174 -1.66 5.90 18.97
N ARG A 175 -1.16 5.56 20.16
CA ARG A 175 -0.30 6.39 21.01
C ARG A 175 0.79 5.52 21.61
N ALA A 176 2.04 5.94 21.47
CA ALA A 176 3.22 5.22 21.97
C ALA A 176 3.21 3.70 21.60
N GLY A 177 2.72 3.37 20.40
CA GLY A 177 2.58 2.01 19.90
C GLY A 177 1.34 1.25 20.39
N GLU A 178 0.50 1.84 21.24
CA GLU A 178 -0.71 1.22 21.76
C GLU A 178 -1.95 1.64 20.95
N CYS A 179 -2.78 0.67 20.56
CA CYS A 179 -4.06 0.92 19.88
C CYS A 179 -5.08 1.45 20.90
N LEU A 180 -5.66 2.63 20.59
CA LEU A 180 -6.64 3.29 21.46
C LEU A 180 -8.10 2.95 21.15
N THR A 181 -8.36 2.24 20.06
CA THR A 181 -9.71 2.01 19.51
C THR A 181 -10.18 0.57 19.64
N VAL A 182 -9.26 -0.34 19.90
CA VAL A 182 -9.52 -1.78 20.03
C VAL A 182 -8.78 -2.31 21.24
N ASP A 183 -9.44 -3.12 22.06
CA ASP A 183 -8.78 -3.98 23.05
C ASP A 183 -8.09 -5.13 22.30
N VAL A 184 -6.78 -5.03 22.18
CA VAL A 184 -5.98 -5.97 21.37
C VAL A 184 -5.93 -7.35 22.02
N ASP A 185 -5.92 -7.45 23.34
CA ASP A 185 -5.85 -8.73 24.04
C ASP A 185 -7.17 -9.47 23.95
N GLU A 186 -8.30 -8.77 24.11
CA GLU A 186 -9.63 -9.33 23.88
C GLU A 186 -9.80 -9.76 22.41
N ALA A 187 -9.35 -8.94 21.44
CA ALA A 187 -9.41 -9.28 20.03
C ALA A 187 -8.60 -10.56 19.71
N ARG A 188 -7.39 -10.70 20.27
CA ARG A 188 -6.58 -11.92 20.16
C ARG A 188 -7.30 -13.15 20.73
N ALA A 189 -7.87 -13.02 21.92
CA ALA A 189 -8.58 -14.11 22.56
C ALA A 189 -9.76 -14.59 21.70
N GLN A 190 -10.55 -13.65 21.17
CA GLN A 190 -11.66 -13.95 20.29
C GLN A 190 -11.25 -14.63 18.98
N VAL A 191 -10.15 -14.16 18.33
CA VAL A 191 -9.64 -14.76 17.10
C VAL A 191 -9.18 -16.19 17.37
N HIS A 192 -8.44 -16.44 18.45
CA HIS A 192 -8.04 -17.79 18.86
C HIS A 192 -9.21 -18.72 19.09
N GLN A 193 -10.25 -18.25 19.80
CA GLN A 193 -11.44 -19.03 20.06
C GLN A 193 -12.17 -19.41 18.76
N ARG A 194 -12.34 -18.44 17.84
CA ARG A 194 -13.01 -18.67 16.55
C ARG A 194 -12.20 -19.61 15.65
N ALA A 195 -10.88 -19.46 15.61
CA ALA A 195 -10.01 -20.33 14.83
C ALA A 195 -10.08 -21.79 15.31
N ARG A 196 -10.11 -22.03 16.64
CA ARG A 196 -10.30 -23.38 17.20
C ARG A 196 -11.63 -23.98 16.80
N ARG A 197 -12.75 -23.25 16.92
CA ARG A 197 -14.06 -23.74 16.47
C ARG A 197 -14.06 -24.15 15.01
N LEU A 198 -13.45 -23.34 14.15
CA LEU A 198 -13.34 -23.69 12.71
C LEU A 198 -12.48 -24.95 12.47
N ALA A 199 -11.38 -25.09 13.21
CA ALA A 199 -10.52 -26.28 13.11
C ALA A 199 -11.20 -27.54 13.63
N ASP A 200 -12.02 -27.44 14.68
CA ASP A 200 -12.76 -28.54 15.31
C ASP A 200 -14.09 -28.87 14.58
N GLY A 201 -14.43 -28.10 13.55
CA GLY A 201 -15.66 -28.31 12.76
C GLY A 201 -16.97 -27.97 13.49
N THR A 202 -16.90 -27.11 14.51
CA THR A 202 -18.06 -26.70 15.34
C THR A 202 -18.43 -25.23 15.17
#